data_6e86f811c2259d0428de72532aceb017
#
_entry.id   6e86f811c2259d0428de72532aceb017
#
_cell.length_a   1.000
_cell.length_b   1.000
_cell.length_c   1.000
_cell.angle_alpha   90.00
_cell.angle_beta   90.00
_cell.angle_gamma   90.00
#
_symmetry.space_group_name_H-M   'P 1'
#
loop_
_entity.id
_entity.type
_entity.pdbx_description
1 polymer ?
#
loop_
_entity_poly.entity_id
_entity_poly.type
_entity_poly.pdbx_seq_one_letter_code
_entity_poly.pdbx_strand_id
1 'polypeptide(L)'
;MNHSLHAWLALALLLGAQHPSRGVEPLNPAFVEENERDPFLTPVNAQISGPLSGERLEETWNRDRLREGFDPVAEPNQVFNETEDCSDSGTTGTAVIRKRALIDSTLTGTWLAPIDGFGVSDVEAKTQLVIPVFVQGSPLRLAMGFANTFMQTPAGIDVPNQLYGVQAELRWLIPFRERWAVDLGAGGGVFSDFSGSSTRGFRVTGRAIFVKTVSDRLKWSAGILYLGRQNLKAMPVAGLIYTPEDDVKIELLIPRSRIARRVAWDGTREHWMYFGLELFGGNSWAIEQAGGVEDVVIYKDNRFIFGYETKAPGALAGRAEVGYVFSRKLEFEKDPTVLMPGGTMLLRVGLTY
;
A
#
# COMPACT_ATOMS: atom_id res chain seq x y z
N MET A 1 -22.96 -12.44 -21.50
CA MET A 1 -21.99 -13.12 -20.62
C MET A 1 -20.52 -13.07 -21.11
N ASN A 2 -20.09 -12.14 -21.97
CA ASN A 2 -18.73 -12.16 -22.54
C ASN A 2 -18.00 -10.82 -22.59
N HIS A 3 -18.48 -9.78 -21.89
CA HIS A 3 -17.88 -8.44 -21.99
C HIS A 3 -16.76 -8.13 -20.99
N SER A 4 -16.64 -8.86 -19.89
CA SER A 4 -15.61 -8.60 -18.87
C SER A 4 -14.23 -9.19 -19.22
N LEU A 5 -14.18 -10.27 -20.00
CA LEU A 5 -12.90 -10.92 -20.39
C LEU A 5 -12.12 -10.10 -21.43
N HIS A 6 -12.84 -9.38 -22.32
CA HIS A 6 -12.21 -8.60 -23.39
C HIS A 6 -11.52 -7.32 -22.92
N ALA A 7 -11.98 -6.72 -21.81
CA ALA A 7 -11.34 -5.53 -21.25
C ALA A 7 -9.95 -5.84 -20.64
N TRP A 8 -9.76 -7.02 -20.09
CA TRP A 8 -8.49 -7.46 -19.51
C TRP A 8 -7.45 -7.87 -20.56
N LEU A 9 -7.91 -8.51 -21.66
CA LEU A 9 -7.04 -8.86 -22.78
C LEU A 9 -6.54 -7.61 -23.54
N ALA A 10 -7.34 -6.56 -23.62
CA ALA A 10 -6.94 -5.30 -24.25
C ALA A 10 -5.86 -4.56 -23.42
N LEU A 11 -5.92 -4.63 -22.10
CA LEU A 11 -4.90 -4.01 -21.22
C LEU A 11 -3.57 -4.78 -21.27
N ALA A 12 -3.61 -6.10 -21.38
CA ALA A 12 -2.41 -6.94 -21.52
C ALA A 12 -1.72 -6.81 -22.90
N LEU A 13 -2.49 -6.58 -23.95
CA LEU A 13 -1.98 -6.38 -25.32
C LEU A 13 -1.38 -4.98 -25.56
N LEU A 14 -1.84 -3.96 -24.83
CA LEU A 14 -1.28 -2.61 -24.93
C LEU A 14 0.10 -2.49 -24.24
N LEU A 15 0.44 -3.38 -23.33
CA LEU A 15 1.73 -3.40 -22.64
C LEU A 15 2.79 -4.26 -23.35
N GLY A 16 2.42 -5.05 -24.37
CA GLY A 16 3.28 -6.02 -25.04
C GLY A 16 3.90 -5.60 -26.37
N ALA A 17 3.56 -4.45 -26.93
CA ALA A 17 4.02 -4.06 -28.26
C ALA A 17 4.85 -2.78 -28.22
N GLN A 18 6.17 -2.90 -28.01
CA GLN A 18 7.22 -2.15 -28.70
C GLN A 18 8.61 -2.48 -28.13
N HIS A 19 9.29 -3.43 -28.76
CA HIS A 19 10.76 -3.46 -28.80
C HIS A 19 11.23 -3.75 -30.21
N PRO A 20 11.92 -2.82 -30.87
CA PRO A 20 12.71 -3.14 -32.06
C PRO A 20 14.02 -3.79 -31.60
N SER A 21 14.29 -4.96 -32.15
CA SER A 21 15.56 -5.67 -32.03
C SER A 21 16.72 -4.82 -32.56
N ARG A 22 17.61 -4.37 -31.70
CA ARG A 22 18.95 -3.87 -32.08
C ARG A 22 19.95 -5.00 -31.91
N GLY A 23 20.68 -5.26 -32.99
CA GLY A 23 21.72 -6.27 -33.09
C GLY A 23 22.81 -6.10 -32.05
N VAL A 24 23.26 -7.22 -31.53
CA VAL A 24 24.37 -7.34 -30.61
C VAL A 24 25.66 -7.29 -31.43
N GLU A 25 26.44 -6.20 -31.30
CA GLU A 25 27.83 -6.18 -31.72
C GLU A 25 28.71 -6.95 -30.73
N PRO A 26 29.70 -7.73 -31.18
CA PRO A 26 30.57 -8.46 -30.26
C PRO A 26 31.56 -7.53 -29.58
N LEU A 27 31.60 -7.58 -28.26
CA LEU A 27 32.54 -6.87 -27.39
C LEU A 27 33.97 -7.32 -27.67
N ASN A 28 34.82 -6.31 -27.90
CA ASN A 28 36.26 -6.39 -28.05
C ASN A 28 36.93 -6.81 -26.70
N PRO A 29 37.78 -7.85 -26.63
CA PRO A 29 38.33 -8.40 -25.38
C PRO A 29 39.55 -7.64 -24.82
N ALA A 30 39.69 -6.33 -25.06
CA ALA A 30 40.88 -5.56 -24.66
C ALA A 30 40.66 -4.58 -23.51
N PHE A 31 39.63 -4.71 -22.69
CA PHE A 31 39.38 -3.87 -21.52
C PHE A 31 39.04 -4.70 -20.26
N VAL A 32 39.94 -5.63 -19.92
CA VAL A 32 39.94 -6.29 -18.61
C VAL A 32 41.36 -6.12 -18.07
N GLU A 33 41.61 -4.99 -17.45
CA GLU A 33 42.63 -4.78 -16.41
C GLU A 33 42.61 -3.28 -16.05
N GLU A 34 42.07 -2.98 -14.90
CA GLU A 34 42.16 -1.78 -14.04
C GLU A 34 40.79 -1.32 -13.54
N ASN A 35 40.35 -1.93 -12.43
CA ASN A 35 39.72 -1.23 -11.33
C ASN A 35 39.21 -2.22 -10.24
N GLU A 36 40.14 -2.97 -9.63
CA GLU A 36 39.92 -3.47 -8.28
C GLU A 36 40.31 -2.36 -7.29
N ARG A 37 39.40 -1.42 -7.05
CA ARG A 37 39.35 -0.63 -5.82
C ARG A 37 37.91 -0.44 -5.44
N ASP A 38 37.50 -1.25 -4.49
CA ASP A 38 36.25 -1.09 -3.77
C ASP A 38 36.18 0.31 -3.14
N PRO A 39 35.25 1.20 -3.55
CA PRO A 39 35.16 2.56 -3.02
C PRO A 39 34.69 2.65 -1.57
N PHE A 40 34.34 1.52 -0.93
CA PHE A 40 33.82 1.49 0.44
C PHE A 40 34.85 1.15 1.52
N LEU A 41 36.13 0.97 1.17
CA LEU A 41 37.18 0.62 2.12
C LEU A 41 38.26 1.71 2.32
N THR A 42 38.02 2.95 2.04
CA THR A 42 38.90 4.04 2.46
C THR A 42 38.48 4.59 3.82
N PRO A 43 39.28 4.45 4.89
CA PRO A 43 39.00 5.15 6.14
C PRO A 43 39.24 6.64 5.91
N VAL A 44 38.17 7.43 5.93
CA VAL A 44 38.25 8.89 5.95
C VAL A 44 38.75 9.33 7.32
N ASN A 45 40.04 9.51 7.42
CA ASN A 45 40.69 10.21 8.54
C ASN A 45 40.53 11.73 8.29
N ALA A 46 39.35 12.27 8.56
CA ALA A 46 39.14 13.70 8.64
C ALA A 46 39.25 14.13 10.09
N GLN A 47 40.37 14.75 10.44
CA GLN A 47 40.52 15.54 11.66
C GLN A 47 39.52 16.72 11.59
N ILE A 48 38.35 16.56 12.17
CA ILE A 48 37.45 17.66 12.47
C ILE A 48 37.77 18.08 13.90
N SER A 49 38.61 19.13 14.01
CA SER A 49 38.87 19.84 15.26
C SER A 49 37.71 20.83 15.52
N GLY A 50 36.76 20.42 16.34
CA GLY A 50 35.69 21.23 16.90
C GLY A 50 34.68 20.37 17.67
N PRO A 51 34.21 20.80 18.86
CA PRO A 51 33.27 20.04 19.63
C PRO A 51 31.87 20.17 19.01
N LEU A 52 31.56 19.27 18.10
CA LEU A 52 30.16 19.00 17.73
C LEU A 52 29.61 18.04 18.77
N SER A 53 28.74 18.56 19.64
CA SER A 53 28.06 17.73 20.63
C SER A 53 27.30 16.63 19.89
N GLY A 54 27.65 15.35 20.18
CA GLY A 54 27.09 14.17 19.53
C GLY A 54 25.57 14.03 19.63
N GLU A 55 24.93 14.75 20.55
CA GLU A 55 23.48 14.75 20.76
C GLU A 55 22.67 15.29 19.54
N ARG A 56 23.22 16.26 18.78
CA ARG A 56 22.47 16.87 17.68
C ARG A 56 22.47 16.03 16.40
N LEU A 57 23.50 15.20 16.20
CA LEU A 57 23.57 14.26 15.06
C LEU A 57 22.70 13.02 15.27
N GLU A 58 22.62 12.50 16.51
CA GLU A 58 21.72 11.40 16.86
C GLU A 58 20.23 11.81 16.77
N GLU A 59 19.89 13.03 17.13
CA GLU A 59 18.51 13.54 17.07
C GLU A 59 18.02 13.69 15.61
N THR A 60 18.88 14.16 14.71
CA THR A 60 18.55 14.29 13.28
C THR A 60 18.43 12.92 12.62
N TRP A 61 19.34 12.02 12.93
CA TRP A 61 19.38 10.68 12.36
C TRP A 61 18.19 9.80 12.82
N ASN A 62 17.78 9.94 14.07
CA ASN A 62 16.62 9.25 14.62
C ASN A 62 15.29 9.78 14.06
N ARG A 63 15.23 11.09 13.74
CA ARG A 63 14.05 11.70 13.10
C ARG A 63 13.84 11.20 11.68
N ASP A 64 14.90 11.02 10.92
CA ASP A 64 14.82 10.57 9.52
C ASP A 64 14.46 9.08 9.46
N ARG A 65 14.95 8.24 10.36
CA ARG A 65 14.53 6.83 10.46
C ARG A 65 13.08 6.62 10.91
N LEU A 66 12.54 7.49 11.73
CA LEU A 66 11.12 7.44 12.10
C LEU A 66 10.20 7.92 10.98
N ARG A 67 10.74 8.67 10.01
CA ARG A 67 10.04 9.09 8.79
C ARG A 67 9.96 7.99 7.73
N GLU A 68 10.82 6.99 7.77
CA GLU A 68 10.72 5.80 6.92
C GLU A 68 9.44 5.03 7.26
N GLY A 69 8.44 5.29 6.45
CA GLY A 69 7.03 5.02 6.66
C GLY A 69 6.69 3.64 7.19
N PHE A 70 6.13 3.62 8.37
CA PHE A 70 5.32 2.52 8.83
C PHE A 70 3.85 2.83 8.47
N ASP A 71 3.29 2.08 7.52
CA ASP A 71 1.85 2.06 7.28
C ASP A 71 1.30 0.64 7.46
N PRO A 72 0.78 0.30 8.66
CA PRO A 72 0.28 -1.04 8.94
C PRO A 72 -1.00 -1.39 8.16
N VAL A 73 -1.62 -0.42 7.50
CA VAL A 73 -2.87 -0.57 6.74
C VAL A 73 -2.68 -0.19 5.27
N ALA A 74 -1.58 0.51 4.96
CA ALA A 74 -1.25 0.83 3.57
C ALA A 74 -0.93 -0.44 2.79
N GLU A 75 -1.26 -0.41 1.54
CA GLU A 75 -0.81 -1.39 0.56
C GLU A 75 0.70 -1.59 0.67
N PRO A 76 1.21 -2.81 0.43
CA PRO A 76 2.61 -3.18 0.71
C PRO A 76 3.70 -2.37 -0.03
N ASN A 77 3.35 -1.40 -0.86
CA ASN A 77 4.27 -0.63 -1.69
C ASN A 77 4.71 0.73 -1.13
N GLN A 78 4.32 1.10 0.10
CA GLN A 78 4.73 2.40 0.63
C GLN A 78 6.02 2.27 1.44
N VAL A 79 7.13 2.09 0.75
CA VAL A 79 8.47 2.32 1.29
C VAL A 79 8.89 3.73 0.90
N PHE A 80 9.05 4.59 1.90
CA PHE A 80 9.63 5.91 1.70
C PHE A 80 11.11 5.78 1.39
N ASN A 81 11.49 6.10 0.16
CA ASN A 81 12.85 6.42 -0.17
C ASN A 81 12.95 7.94 -0.31
N GLU A 82 13.28 8.64 0.76
CA GLU A 82 13.93 9.93 0.66
C GLU A 82 15.44 9.67 0.53
N THR A 83 15.94 9.43 -0.67
CA THR A 83 17.35 9.63 -0.97
C THR A 83 17.55 11.12 -1.17
N GLU A 84 18.12 11.80 -0.17
CA GLU A 84 18.74 13.09 -0.37
C GLU A 84 19.99 12.89 -1.25
N ASP A 85 19.86 13.24 -2.53
CA ASP A 85 21.02 13.44 -3.40
C ASP A 85 21.75 14.71 -2.95
N CYS A 86 22.70 14.57 -2.05
CA CYS A 86 23.67 15.60 -1.74
C CYS A 86 24.77 15.59 -2.81
N SER A 87 24.48 16.12 -3.99
CA SER A 87 25.54 16.55 -4.90
C SER A 87 25.92 17.99 -4.57
N ASP A 88 27.01 18.11 -3.83
CA ASP A 88 27.70 19.38 -3.54
C ASP A 88 28.27 19.95 -4.83
N SER A 89 27.68 21.04 -5.33
CA SER A 89 28.33 21.96 -6.25
C SER A 89 28.01 23.38 -5.82
N GLY A 90 29.01 24.02 -5.22
CA GLY A 90 28.95 25.37 -4.72
C GLY A 90 28.49 26.39 -5.77
N THR A 91 27.27 26.82 -5.60
CA THR A 91 26.74 28.07 -6.14
C THR A 91 25.69 28.58 -5.19
N THR A 92 25.88 29.76 -4.65
CA THR A 92 24.96 30.52 -3.81
C THR A 92 23.68 30.87 -4.58
N GLY A 93 22.88 29.88 -4.89
CA GLY A 93 21.53 30.00 -5.39
C GLY A 93 20.62 29.40 -4.34
N THR A 94 19.67 30.17 -3.86
CA THR A 94 18.57 29.67 -2.99
C THR A 94 17.91 28.50 -3.70
N ALA A 95 18.29 27.27 -3.35
CA ALA A 95 17.69 26.07 -3.89
C ALA A 95 16.24 26.08 -3.43
N VAL A 96 15.33 26.47 -4.32
CA VAL A 96 13.90 26.28 -4.15
C VAL A 96 13.68 24.78 -4.23
N ILE A 97 13.70 24.11 -3.08
CA ILE A 97 13.32 22.71 -2.95
C ILE A 97 11.84 22.66 -3.39
N ARG A 98 11.61 22.30 -4.64
CA ARG A 98 10.28 21.93 -5.13
C ARG A 98 9.91 20.61 -4.44
N LYS A 99 9.37 20.72 -3.23
CA LYS A 99 8.78 19.55 -2.55
C LYS A 99 7.68 19.01 -3.46
N ARG A 100 7.85 17.79 -3.96
CA ARG A 100 6.80 17.14 -4.74
C ARG A 100 5.57 17.02 -3.82
N ALA A 101 4.44 17.59 -4.24
CA ALA A 101 3.19 17.47 -3.49
C ALA A 101 2.63 16.03 -3.54
N LEU A 102 2.91 15.31 -4.63
CA LEU A 102 2.51 13.94 -4.83
C LEU A 102 3.56 13.00 -4.21
N ILE A 103 3.12 12.13 -3.28
CA ILE A 103 3.95 11.07 -2.69
C ILE A 103 3.89 9.85 -3.59
N ASP A 104 2.68 9.32 -3.82
CA ASP A 104 2.45 8.17 -4.66
C ASP A 104 1.04 8.17 -5.28
N SER A 105 0.87 7.36 -6.31
CA SER A 105 -0.43 7.02 -6.89
C SER A 105 -0.40 5.53 -7.24
N THR A 106 -1.37 4.78 -6.75
CA THR A 106 -1.49 3.34 -6.96
C THR A 106 -2.79 3.02 -7.69
N LEU A 107 -2.70 2.16 -8.70
CA LEU A 107 -3.84 1.55 -9.37
C LEU A 107 -3.77 0.04 -9.16
N THR A 108 -4.82 -0.55 -8.63
CA THR A 108 -4.88 -1.99 -8.34
C THR A 108 -6.14 -2.59 -8.94
N GLY A 109 -6.00 -3.74 -9.61
CA GLY A 109 -7.10 -4.57 -10.05
C GLY A 109 -7.06 -5.92 -9.35
N THR A 110 -8.19 -6.36 -8.77
CA THR A 110 -8.33 -7.65 -8.11
C THR A 110 -9.45 -8.45 -8.79
N TRP A 111 -9.23 -9.74 -8.96
CA TRP A 111 -10.21 -10.68 -9.46
C TRP A 111 -10.25 -11.92 -8.56
N LEU A 112 -11.46 -12.25 -8.10
CA LEU A 112 -11.76 -13.48 -7.39
C LEU A 112 -12.52 -14.41 -8.34
N ALA A 113 -11.99 -15.61 -8.57
CA ALA A 113 -12.62 -16.56 -9.47
C ALA A 113 -14.06 -16.87 -8.99
N PRO A 114 -15.06 -16.82 -9.87
CA PRO A 114 -16.43 -17.16 -9.50
C PRO A 114 -16.53 -18.60 -9.02
N ILE A 115 -17.21 -18.79 -7.88
CA ILE A 115 -17.56 -20.11 -7.35
C ILE A 115 -18.97 -20.05 -6.77
N ASP A 116 -19.75 -21.10 -6.93
CA ASP A 116 -21.15 -21.17 -6.48
C ASP A 116 -22.02 -20.01 -7.01
N GLY A 117 -21.72 -19.51 -8.23
CA GLY A 117 -22.40 -18.36 -8.82
C GLY A 117 -22.00 -17.00 -8.23
N PHE A 118 -21.07 -16.95 -7.26
CA PHE A 118 -20.59 -15.75 -6.61
C PHE A 118 -19.16 -15.37 -7.05
N GLY A 119 -19.00 -14.20 -7.65
CA GLY A 119 -17.73 -13.64 -8.09
C GLY A 119 -17.57 -12.18 -7.66
N VAL A 120 -16.33 -11.75 -7.41
CA VAL A 120 -16.01 -10.36 -7.06
C VAL A 120 -14.79 -9.93 -7.87
N SER A 121 -14.86 -8.73 -8.45
CA SER A 121 -13.72 -8.06 -9.05
C SER A 121 -13.72 -6.61 -8.63
N ASP A 122 -12.56 -6.05 -8.35
CA ASP A 122 -12.47 -4.63 -8.02
C ASP A 122 -11.32 -3.93 -8.75
N VAL A 123 -11.51 -2.65 -8.99
CA VAL A 123 -10.49 -1.72 -9.45
C VAL A 123 -10.42 -0.59 -8.43
N GLU A 124 -9.23 -0.37 -7.89
CA GLU A 124 -9.00 0.64 -6.87
C GLU A 124 -7.88 1.59 -7.32
N ALA A 125 -8.13 2.89 -7.21
CA ALA A 125 -7.14 3.94 -7.39
C ALA A 125 -6.93 4.69 -6.07
N LYS A 126 -5.69 4.85 -5.66
CA LYS A 126 -5.29 5.61 -4.46
C LYS A 126 -4.24 6.63 -4.83
N THR A 127 -4.30 7.79 -4.19
CA THR A 127 -3.31 8.86 -4.34
C THR A 127 -3.01 9.45 -2.98
N GLN A 128 -1.73 9.71 -2.71
CA GLN A 128 -1.28 10.41 -1.51
C GLN A 128 -0.56 11.70 -1.87
N LEU A 129 -0.94 12.76 -1.18
CA LEU A 129 -0.40 14.09 -1.35
C LEU A 129 0.18 14.61 -0.02
N VAL A 130 1.29 15.34 -0.09
CA VAL A 130 1.76 16.14 1.05
C VAL A 130 1.03 17.46 1.06
N ILE A 131 0.37 17.78 2.17
CA ILE A 131 -0.13 19.12 2.42
C ILE A 131 1.00 19.91 3.10
N PRO A 132 1.38 21.10 2.61
CA PRO A 132 2.51 21.87 3.13
C PRO A 132 2.18 22.53 4.49
N VAL A 133 1.51 21.80 5.37
CA VAL A 133 1.25 22.18 6.76
C VAL A 133 2.08 21.26 7.64
N PHE A 134 3.08 21.84 8.27
CA PHE A 134 3.99 21.12 9.15
C PHE A 134 3.61 21.37 10.59
N VAL A 135 3.32 20.31 11.32
CA VAL A 135 3.10 20.36 12.76
C VAL A 135 4.19 19.52 13.42
N GLN A 136 4.94 20.11 14.33
CA GLN A 136 6.10 19.50 14.99
C GLN A 136 7.14 18.92 13.99
N GLY A 137 7.32 19.58 12.83
CA GLY A 137 8.28 19.17 11.82
C GLY A 137 7.86 18.02 10.92
N SER A 138 6.68 17.44 11.12
CA SER A 138 6.11 16.37 10.29
C SER A 138 5.05 16.91 9.33
N PRO A 139 5.07 16.56 8.04
CA PRO A 139 4.06 17.01 7.09
C PRO A 139 2.73 16.30 7.32
N LEU A 140 1.64 17.02 7.10
CA LEU A 140 0.32 16.43 6.99
C LEU A 140 0.17 15.77 5.60
N ARG A 141 -0.48 14.62 5.53
CA ARG A 141 -0.72 13.86 4.29
C ARG A 141 -2.21 13.73 4.03
N LEU A 142 -2.61 13.91 2.78
CA LEU A 142 -3.96 13.64 2.31
C LEU A 142 -3.92 12.38 1.45
N ALA A 143 -4.61 11.34 1.89
CA ALA A 143 -4.85 10.14 1.10
C ALA A 143 -6.27 10.20 0.52
N MET A 144 -6.41 9.93 -0.76
CA MET A 144 -7.68 9.82 -1.47
C MET A 144 -7.77 8.47 -2.15
N GLY A 145 -8.97 7.89 -2.17
CA GLY A 145 -9.20 6.60 -2.79
C GLY A 145 -10.53 6.55 -3.52
N PHE A 146 -10.52 5.87 -4.65
CA PHE A 146 -11.70 5.48 -5.41
C PHE A 146 -11.66 3.99 -5.65
N ALA A 147 -12.77 3.29 -5.45
CA ALA A 147 -12.92 1.88 -5.74
C ALA A 147 -14.20 1.63 -6.55
N ASN A 148 -14.13 0.73 -7.51
CA ASN A 148 -15.27 0.20 -8.23
C ASN A 148 -15.24 -1.33 -8.09
N THR A 149 -16.23 -1.88 -7.41
CA THR A 149 -16.36 -3.31 -7.15
C THR A 149 -17.48 -3.89 -8.01
N PHE A 150 -17.15 -4.88 -8.82
CA PHE A 150 -18.10 -5.65 -9.60
C PHE A 150 -18.45 -6.92 -8.85
N MET A 151 -19.73 -7.14 -8.60
CA MET A 151 -20.22 -8.28 -7.84
C MET A 151 -21.18 -9.10 -8.69
N GLN A 152 -20.88 -10.39 -8.83
CA GLN A 152 -21.76 -11.37 -9.44
C GLN A 152 -22.37 -12.19 -8.32
N THR A 153 -23.69 -12.31 -8.27
CA THR A 153 -24.41 -13.07 -7.24
C THR A 153 -25.24 -14.18 -7.89
N PRO A 154 -25.50 -15.28 -7.17
CA PRO A 154 -26.45 -16.30 -7.64
C PRO A 154 -27.87 -15.74 -7.76
N ALA A 155 -28.72 -16.44 -8.52
CA ALA A 155 -30.11 -16.07 -8.66
C ALA A 155 -30.82 -16.05 -7.29
N GLY A 156 -31.62 -15.01 -7.05
CA GLY A 156 -32.34 -14.80 -5.79
C GLY A 156 -31.59 -13.96 -4.74
N ILE A 157 -30.35 -13.57 -4.99
CA ILE A 157 -29.60 -12.61 -4.18
C ILE A 157 -29.58 -11.26 -4.91
N ASP A 158 -30.30 -10.29 -4.35
CA ASP A 158 -30.48 -8.96 -4.97
C ASP A 158 -29.37 -8.00 -4.52
N VAL A 159 -28.27 -7.98 -5.26
CA VAL A 159 -27.15 -7.05 -5.08
C VAL A 159 -26.83 -6.41 -6.42
N PRO A 160 -26.70 -5.08 -6.49
CA PRO A 160 -26.26 -4.39 -7.70
C PRO A 160 -24.92 -4.92 -8.22
N ASN A 161 -24.79 -5.04 -9.53
CA ASN A 161 -23.59 -5.57 -10.17
C ASN A 161 -22.36 -4.66 -10.01
N GLN A 162 -22.57 -3.37 -9.65
CA GLN A 162 -21.52 -2.38 -9.46
C GLN A 162 -21.73 -1.63 -8.16
N LEU A 163 -20.66 -1.55 -7.37
CA LEU A 163 -20.62 -0.89 -6.09
C LEU A 163 -19.38 0.02 -6.06
N TYR A 164 -19.56 1.22 -5.55
CA TYR A 164 -18.52 2.22 -5.56
C TYR A 164 -18.08 2.60 -4.16
N GLY A 165 -16.85 3.07 -4.04
CA GLY A 165 -16.30 3.64 -2.82
C GLY A 165 -15.47 4.87 -3.14
N VAL A 166 -15.73 5.97 -2.45
CA VAL A 166 -14.90 7.18 -2.50
C VAL A 166 -14.54 7.54 -1.09
N GLN A 167 -13.26 7.76 -0.82
CA GLN A 167 -12.78 8.06 0.52
C GLN A 167 -11.65 9.09 0.50
N ALA A 168 -11.53 9.82 1.59
CA ALA A 168 -10.41 10.72 1.86
C ALA A 168 -10.02 10.63 3.33
N GLU A 169 -8.72 10.68 3.62
CA GLU A 169 -8.16 10.60 4.96
C GLU A 169 -7.00 11.59 5.09
N LEU A 170 -7.02 12.37 6.16
CA LEU A 170 -5.87 13.15 6.60
C LEU A 170 -5.04 12.31 7.56
N ARG A 171 -3.74 12.24 7.33
CA ARG A 171 -2.80 11.46 8.14
C ARG A 171 -1.66 12.31 8.63
N TRP A 172 -1.23 12.01 9.83
CA TRP A 172 -0.14 12.71 10.48
C TRP A 172 0.70 11.75 11.32
N LEU A 173 1.96 11.56 10.93
CA LEU A 173 2.93 10.79 11.69
C LEU A 173 3.75 11.73 12.57
N ILE A 174 3.60 11.61 13.88
CA ILE A 174 4.19 12.51 14.88
C ILE A 174 5.27 11.75 15.65
N PRO A 175 6.54 12.05 15.49
CA PRO A 175 7.56 11.62 16.45
C PRO A 175 7.42 12.44 17.73
N PHE A 176 7.30 11.82 18.89
CA PHE A 176 7.09 12.54 20.16
C PHE A 176 8.12 12.24 21.25
N ARG A 177 8.88 11.17 21.11
CA ARG A 177 10.03 10.82 21.96
C ARG A 177 11.07 10.10 21.13
N GLU A 178 12.28 9.96 21.66
CA GLU A 178 13.27 9.07 21.07
C GLU A 178 12.66 7.68 20.83
N ARG A 179 12.73 7.21 19.59
CA ARG A 179 12.24 5.90 19.17
C ARG A 179 10.72 5.67 19.29
N TRP A 180 9.91 6.71 19.53
CA TRP A 180 8.46 6.61 19.54
C TRP A 180 7.82 7.57 18.55
N ALA A 181 6.82 7.08 17.86
CA ALA A 181 5.96 7.87 16.99
C ALA A 181 4.50 7.46 17.17
N VAL A 182 3.59 8.34 16.81
CA VAL A 182 2.16 8.04 16.69
C VAL A 182 1.70 8.37 15.29
N ASP A 183 1.00 7.42 14.63
CA ASP A 183 0.31 7.62 13.36
C ASP A 183 -1.16 7.90 13.65
N LEU A 184 -1.56 9.16 13.46
CA LEU A 184 -2.93 9.60 13.60
C LEU A 184 -3.56 9.82 12.23
N GLY A 185 -4.83 9.45 12.10
CA GLY A 185 -5.59 9.71 10.89
C GLY A 185 -7.07 9.90 11.18
N ALA A 186 -7.70 10.76 10.39
CA ALA A 186 -9.14 10.98 10.40
C ALA A 186 -9.62 11.21 8.96
N GLY A 187 -10.73 10.59 8.62
CA GLY A 187 -11.25 10.67 7.26
C GLY A 187 -12.71 10.27 7.18
N GLY A 188 -13.18 10.18 5.97
CA GLY A 188 -14.51 9.72 5.66
C GLY A 188 -14.63 9.28 4.21
N GLY A 189 -15.73 8.61 3.92
CA GLY A 189 -16.03 8.14 2.57
C GLY A 189 -17.48 7.78 2.39
N VAL A 190 -17.87 7.60 1.14
CA VAL A 190 -19.19 7.11 0.76
C VAL A 190 -18.99 5.81 -0.01
N PHE A 191 -19.72 4.78 0.42
CA PHE A 191 -19.70 3.46 -0.20
C PHE A 191 -21.13 3.05 -0.55
N SER A 192 -21.47 3.04 -1.84
CA SER A 192 -22.84 2.85 -2.31
C SER A 192 -22.87 2.39 -3.77
N ASP A 193 -24.02 1.93 -4.23
CA ASP A 193 -24.37 1.78 -5.64
C ASP A 193 -24.83 3.11 -6.30
N PHE A 194 -25.05 4.16 -5.48
CA PHE A 194 -25.55 5.49 -5.87
C PHE A 194 -26.93 5.48 -6.55
N SER A 195 -27.71 4.39 -6.44
CA SER A 195 -29.07 4.34 -6.99
C SER A 195 -30.13 4.93 -6.06
N GLY A 196 -29.93 4.81 -4.74
CA GLY A 196 -30.82 5.34 -3.70
C GLY A 196 -30.20 6.41 -2.83
N SER A 197 -30.65 6.52 -1.59
CA SER A 197 -30.05 7.42 -0.60
C SER A 197 -28.66 6.95 -0.18
N SER A 198 -27.64 7.67 -0.56
CA SER A 198 -26.24 7.36 -0.20
C SER A 198 -25.88 7.68 1.26
N THR A 199 -26.81 8.21 2.06
CA THR A 199 -26.57 8.61 3.46
C THR A 199 -26.13 7.44 4.34
N ARG A 200 -26.65 6.24 4.12
CA ARG A 200 -26.23 5.01 4.81
C ARG A 200 -24.83 4.54 4.37
N GLY A 201 -24.38 4.93 3.19
CA GLY A 201 -23.05 4.65 2.67
C GLY A 201 -21.97 5.55 3.25
N PHE A 202 -22.33 6.65 3.92
CA PHE A 202 -21.36 7.55 4.53
C PHE A 202 -20.73 6.92 5.77
N ARG A 203 -19.40 7.02 5.86
CA ARG A 203 -18.61 6.52 7.00
C ARG A 203 -17.57 7.52 7.40
N VAL A 204 -17.36 7.60 8.70
CA VAL A 204 -16.19 8.23 9.29
C VAL A 204 -15.16 7.14 9.55
N THR A 205 -13.90 7.42 9.26
CA THR A 205 -12.78 6.53 9.53
C THR A 205 -11.75 7.25 10.39
N GLY A 206 -10.93 6.49 11.10
CA GLY A 206 -9.86 7.05 11.92
C GLY A 206 -8.82 6.02 12.28
N ARG A 207 -7.64 6.49 12.68
CA ARG A 207 -6.57 5.64 13.19
C ARG A 207 -5.81 6.33 14.30
N ALA A 208 -5.34 5.52 15.23
CA ALA A 208 -4.38 5.93 16.23
C ALA A 208 -3.46 4.73 16.51
N ILE A 209 -2.23 4.79 16.00
CA ILE A 209 -1.28 3.69 16.08
C ILE A 209 0.03 4.21 16.66
N PHE A 210 0.45 3.61 17.77
CA PHE A 210 1.76 3.87 18.38
C PHE A 210 2.80 2.97 17.75
N VAL A 211 3.94 3.54 17.41
CA VAL A 211 5.09 2.82 16.87
C VAL A 211 6.28 3.03 17.80
N LYS A 212 6.95 1.95 18.15
CA LYS A 212 8.18 1.96 18.95
C LYS A 212 9.30 1.30 18.16
N THR A 213 10.35 2.04 17.86
CA THR A 213 11.60 1.50 17.34
C THR A 213 12.41 0.93 18.52
N VAL A 214 12.52 -0.39 18.60
CA VAL A 214 13.29 -1.08 19.67
C VAL A 214 14.75 -1.10 19.31
N SER A 215 15.06 -1.42 18.06
CA SER A 215 16.39 -1.40 17.45
C SER A 215 16.26 -1.02 15.98
N ASP A 216 17.39 -0.85 15.28
CA ASP A 216 17.41 -0.58 13.85
C ASP A 216 16.72 -1.67 13.02
N ARG A 217 16.61 -2.88 13.58
CA ARG A 217 16.02 -4.05 12.92
C ARG A 217 14.65 -4.44 13.45
N LEU A 218 14.17 -3.83 14.54
CA LEU A 218 12.93 -4.24 15.20
C LEU A 218 12.08 -3.03 15.56
N LYS A 219 10.85 -2.99 15.04
CA LYS A 219 9.82 -2.01 15.40
C LYS A 219 8.58 -2.73 15.90
N TRP A 220 7.91 -2.18 16.89
CA TRP A 220 6.61 -2.62 17.39
C TRP A 220 5.55 -1.58 17.03
N SER A 221 4.34 -2.06 16.85
CA SER A 221 3.18 -1.20 16.69
C SER A 221 1.99 -1.74 17.47
N ALA A 222 1.20 -0.83 18.01
CA ALA A 222 -0.06 -1.14 18.66
C ALA A 222 -1.02 0.04 18.53
N GLY A 223 -2.30 -0.23 18.27
CA GLY A 223 -3.28 0.84 18.10
C GLY A 223 -4.65 0.34 17.71
N ILE A 224 -5.43 1.24 17.15
CA ILE A 224 -6.80 1.00 16.73
C ILE A 224 -7.07 1.68 15.39
N LEU A 225 -7.82 1.00 14.54
CA LEU A 225 -8.42 1.53 13.33
C LEU A 225 -9.93 1.60 13.53
N TYR A 226 -10.50 2.77 13.35
CA TYR A 226 -11.94 2.96 13.28
C TYR A 226 -12.34 2.97 11.81
N LEU A 227 -13.06 1.94 11.38
CA LEU A 227 -13.42 1.72 9.97
C LEU A 227 -14.83 2.24 9.63
N GLY A 228 -15.66 2.48 10.63
CA GLY A 228 -17.04 2.90 10.46
C GLY A 228 -17.92 1.92 9.69
N ARG A 229 -17.47 0.66 9.49
CA ARG A 229 -18.25 -0.37 8.79
C ARG A 229 -19.35 -0.89 9.71
N GLN A 230 -20.50 -1.27 9.15
CA GLN A 230 -21.63 -1.80 9.93
C GLN A 230 -21.25 -3.03 10.77
N ASN A 231 -20.48 -3.92 10.20
CA ASN A 231 -20.07 -5.18 10.81
C ASN A 231 -18.78 -5.11 11.64
N LEU A 232 -17.96 -4.09 11.43
CA LEU A 232 -16.65 -3.94 12.07
C LEU A 232 -16.34 -2.45 12.23
N LYS A 233 -16.84 -1.87 13.31
CA LYS A 233 -16.66 -0.43 13.59
C LYS A 233 -15.21 -0.10 13.89
N ALA A 234 -14.56 -0.93 14.70
CA ALA A 234 -13.17 -0.72 15.12
C ALA A 234 -12.41 -2.04 15.11
N MET A 235 -11.12 -1.97 14.78
CA MET A 235 -10.23 -3.12 14.69
C MET A 235 -8.91 -2.81 15.41
N PRO A 236 -8.42 -3.69 16.28
CA PRO A 236 -7.10 -3.52 16.88
C PRO A 236 -6.02 -3.73 15.81
N VAL A 237 -4.96 -2.95 15.93
CA VAL A 237 -3.70 -3.14 15.20
C VAL A 237 -2.65 -3.49 16.22
N ALA A 238 -1.95 -4.57 16.03
CA ALA A 238 -0.82 -4.95 16.87
C ALA A 238 0.16 -5.79 16.08
N GLY A 239 1.43 -5.65 16.38
CA GLY A 239 2.44 -6.53 15.82
C GLY A 239 3.84 -5.94 15.81
N LEU A 240 4.68 -6.57 15.02
CA LEU A 240 6.09 -6.21 14.90
C LEU A 240 6.54 -6.23 13.43
N ILE A 241 7.56 -5.41 13.16
CA ILE A 241 8.33 -5.42 11.92
C ILE A 241 9.75 -5.77 12.29
N TYR A 242 10.27 -6.83 11.70
CA TYR A 242 11.62 -7.31 11.92
C TYR A 242 12.36 -7.44 10.60
N THR A 243 13.50 -6.79 10.48
CA THR A 243 14.38 -6.78 9.31
C THR A 243 15.72 -7.40 9.72
N PRO A 244 15.83 -8.75 9.75
CA PRO A 244 17.06 -9.41 10.19
C PRO A 244 18.26 -9.08 9.30
N GLU A 245 18.00 -8.97 8.00
CA GLU A 245 18.95 -8.68 6.92
C GLU A 245 18.30 -7.66 5.97
N ASP A 246 19.09 -6.96 5.18
CA ASP A 246 18.59 -5.93 4.26
C ASP A 246 17.73 -6.50 3.12
N ASP A 247 17.82 -7.81 2.87
CA ASP A 247 17.04 -8.52 1.87
C ASP A 247 15.86 -9.31 2.45
N VAL A 248 15.64 -9.28 3.80
CA VAL A 248 14.54 -9.99 4.45
C VAL A 248 13.74 -9.04 5.32
N LYS A 249 12.42 -9.00 5.12
CA LYS A 249 11.50 -8.20 5.92
C LYS A 249 10.34 -9.06 6.40
N ILE A 250 10.12 -9.09 7.71
CA ILE A 250 9.08 -9.85 8.39
C ILE A 250 8.14 -8.85 9.07
N GLU A 251 6.92 -8.77 8.61
CA GLU A 251 5.88 -7.88 9.12
C GLU A 251 4.77 -8.77 9.71
N LEU A 252 4.80 -9.01 11.01
CA LEU A 252 3.76 -9.75 11.72
C LEU A 252 2.79 -8.75 12.33
N LEU A 253 1.85 -8.29 11.54
CA LEU A 253 0.89 -7.26 11.89
C LEU A 253 -0.54 -7.78 11.70
N ILE A 254 -1.43 -7.44 12.61
CA ILE A 254 -2.87 -7.61 12.42
C ILE A 254 -3.42 -6.26 11.92
N PRO A 255 -4.18 -6.24 10.81
CA PRO A 255 -4.81 -7.35 10.07
C PRO A 255 -3.97 -7.94 8.94
N ARG A 256 -2.83 -7.36 8.59
CA ARG A 256 -2.03 -7.80 7.43
C ARG A 256 -0.63 -8.19 7.87
N SER A 257 -0.29 -9.46 7.68
CA SER A 257 1.04 -10.00 7.94
C SER A 257 1.73 -10.33 6.64
N ARG A 258 3.05 -10.11 6.56
CA ARG A 258 3.83 -10.40 5.37
C ARG A 258 5.25 -10.81 5.72
N ILE A 259 5.77 -11.81 5.00
CA ILE A 259 7.18 -12.17 5.00
C ILE A 259 7.69 -11.94 3.58
N ALA A 260 8.66 -11.07 3.41
CA ALA A 260 9.19 -10.66 2.11
C ALA A 260 10.69 -10.89 2.04
N ARG A 261 11.17 -11.29 0.86
CA ARG A 261 12.59 -11.41 0.56
C ARG A 261 12.91 -10.72 -0.75
N ARG A 262 13.97 -9.92 -0.77
CA ARG A 262 14.53 -9.35 -1.99
C ARG A 262 15.27 -10.44 -2.76
N VAL A 263 14.83 -10.71 -3.99
CA VAL A 263 15.36 -11.78 -4.85
C VAL A 263 16.33 -11.27 -5.89
N ALA A 264 16.25 -9.97 -6.23
CA ALA A 264 17.20 -9.32 -7.12
C ALA A 264 17.26 -7.80 -6.86
N TRP A 265 18.38 -7.19 -7.21
CA TRP A 265 18.59 -5.75 -7.20
C TRP A 265 19.54 -5.38 -8.34
N ASP A 266 19.14 -4.44 -9.17
CA ASP A 266 19.92 -3.96 -10.33
C ASP A 266 20.61 -2.60 -10.08
N GLY A 267 20.63 -2.13 -8.82
CA GLY A 267 21.14 -0.81 -8.44
C GLY A 267 20.10 0.30 -8.46
N THR A 268 19.02 0.14 -9.22
CA THR A 268 17.94 1.13 -9.34
C THR A 268 16.58 0.59 -8.96
N ARG A 269 16.38 -0.71 -9.16
CA ARG A 269 15.11 -1.39 -8.91
C ARG A 269 15.34 -2.64 -8.07
N GLU A 270 14.56 -2.75 -7.01
CA GLU A 270 14.51 -3.96 -6.18
C GLU A 270 13.36 -4.85 -6.61
N HIS A 271 13.60 -6.16 -6.53
CA HIS A 271 12.62 -7.21 -6.84
C HIS A 271 12.38 -8.03 -5.59
N TRP A 272 11.15 -8.06 -5.12
CA TRP A 272 10.76 -8.72 -3.88
C TRP A 272 9.74 -9.80 -4.14
N MET A 273 9.90 -10.94 -3.48
CA MET A 273 8.87 -11.96 -3.37
C MET A 273 8.36 -12.00 -1.94
N TYR A 274 7.07 -12.25 -1.77
CA TYR A 274 6.50 -12.31 -0.43
C TYR A 274 5.34 -13.28 -0.34
N PHE A 275 5.12 -13.74 0.89
CA PHE A 275 3.94 -14.45 1.32
C PHE A 275 3.21 -13.59 2.36
N GLY A 276 1.89 -13.48 2.24
CA GLY A 276 1.07 -12.65 3.11
C GLY A 276 -0.21 -13.32 3.56
N LEU A 277 -0.72 -12.83 4.70
CA LEU A 277 -2.02 -13.15 5.25
C LEU A 277 -2.77 -11.84 5.46
N GLU A 278 -3.93 -11.70 4.83
CA GLU A 278 -4.86 -10.58 5.05
C GLU A 278 -6.11 -11.11 5.78
N LEU A 279 -6.40 -10.52 6.93
CA LEU A 279 -7.56 -10.81 7.75
C LEU A 279 -8.55 -9.66 7.70
N PHE A 280 -9.83 -9.95 7.90
CA PHE A 280 -10.91 -8.96 7.93
C PHE A 280 -11.03 -8.14 6.64
N GLY A 281 -10.74 -8.77 5.50
CA GLY A 281 -10.96 -8.20 4.17
C GLY A 281 -12.43 -7.92 3.88
N GLY A 282 -12.68 -7.43 2.67
CA GLY A 282 -14.03 -7.06 2.23
C GLY A 282 -14.43 -5.64 2.61
N ASN A 283 -15.71 -5.31 2.39
CA ASN A 283 -16.27 -3.99 2.61
C ASN A 283 -17.79 -4.08 2.83
N SER A 284 -18.46 -2.94 3.05
CA SER A 284 -19.92 -2.86 3.05
C SER A 284 -20.36 -1.68 2.19
N TRP A 285 -21.54 -1.74 1.59
CA TRP A 285 -22.08 -0.70 0.71
C TRP A 285 -23.56 -0.51 0.98
N ALA A 286 -24.02 0.74 0.98
CA ALA A 286 -25.44 1.04 0.89
C ALA A 286 -25.93 0.70 -0.51
N ILE A 287 -27.04 -0.01 -0.61
CA ILE A 287 -27.64 -0.45 -1.86
C ILE A 287 -29.13 -0.19 -1.85
N GLU A 288 -29.71 -0.08 -3.05
CA GLU A 288 -31.14 -0.14 -3.25
C GLU A 288 -31.50 -1.46 -3.93
N GLN A 289 -32.26 -2.29 -3.23
CA GLN A 289 -32.78 -3.57 -3.74
C GLN A 289 -34.03 -3.35 -4.60
N ALA A 290 -34.45 -4.39 -5.31
CA ALA A 290 -35.69 -4.38 -6.10
C ALA A 290 -36.88 -3.90 -5.26
N GLY A 291 -37.69 -3.01 -5.83
CA GLY A 291 -38.82 -2.41 -5.11
C GLY A 291 -38.46 -1.17 -4.29
N GLY A 292 -37.24 -0.62 -4.42
CA GLY A 292 -36.85 0.63 -3.75
C GLY A 292 -36.50 0.43 -2.26
N VAL A 293 -36.15 -0.77 -1.85
CA VAL A 293 -35.77 -1.07 -0.45
C VAL A 293 -34.30 -0.77 -0.23
N GLU A 294 -34.02 0.22 0.60
CA GLU A 294 -32.64 0.54 1.01
C GLU A 294 -32.12 -0.46 2.02
N ASP A 295 -30.95 -1.05 1.78
CA ASP A 295 -30.24 -1.95 2.67
C ASP A 295 -28.71 -1.69 2.63
N VAL A 296 -27.95 -2.44 3.42
CA VAL A 296 -26.50 -2.44 3.39
C VAL A 296 -26.01 -3.86 3.12
N VAL A 297 -25.32 -4.06 2.01
CA VAL A 297 -24.65 -5.33 1.73
C VAL A 297 -23.25 -5.31 2.34
N ILE A 298 -22.87 -6.42 2.98
CA ILE A 298 -21.62 -6.59 3.71
C ILE A 298 -20.90 -7.81 3.17
N TYR A 299 -19.74 -7.63 2.59
CA TYR A 299 -18.86 -8.71 2.16
C TYR A 299 -17.64 -8.81 3.07
N LYS A 300 -17.28 -10.04 3.45
CA LYS A 300 -16.13 -10.37 4.30
C LYS A 300 -15.33 -11.49 3.69
N ASP A 301 -14.01 -11.44 3.84
CA ASP A 301 -13.10 -12.52 3.45
C ASP A 301 -11.80 -12.49 4.26
N ASN A 302 -11.01 -13.57 4.13
CA ASN A 302 -9.61 -13.65 4.54
C ASN A 302 -8.80 -14.19 3.36
N ARG A 303 -7.51 -13.82 3.27
CA ARG A 303 -6.71 -14.09 2.09
C ARG A 303 -5.31 -14.57 2.45
N PHE A 304 -4.88 -15.67 1.87
CA PHE A 304 -3.46 -16.00 1.71
C PHE A 304 -2.99 -15.48 0.36
N ILE A 305 -1.83 -14.84 0.35
CA ILE A 305 -1.30 -14.18 -0.85
C ILE A 305 0.15 -14.56 -1.02
N PHE A 306 0.52 -14.91 -2.25
CA PHE A 306 1.89 -14.98 -2.70
C PHE A 306 2.07 -13.90 -3.76
N GLY A 307 3.08 -13.06 -3.62
CA GLY A 307 3.26 -11.90 -4.48
C GLY A 307 4.70 -11.67 -4.91
N TYR A 308 4.80 -10.98 -6.02
CA TYR A 308 6.03 -10.39 -6.52
C TYR A 308 5.80 -8.89 -6.71
N GLU A 309 6.73 -8.09 -6.21
CA GLU A 309 6.70 -6.63 -6.36
C GLU A 309 8.04 -6.08 -6.79
N THR A 310 8.01 -5.01 -7.56
CA THR A 310 9.18 -4.22 -7.87
C THR A 310 9.12 -2.91 -7.09
N LYS A 311 10.26 -2.44 -6.59
CA LYS A 311 10.39 -1.11 -5.96
C LYS A 311 11.39 -0.30 -6.76
N ALA A 312 10.97 0.88 -7.19
CA ALA A 312 11.79 1.78 -8.00
C ALA A 312 11.48 3.21 -7.56
N PRO A 313 12.33 3.83 -6.74
CA PRO A 313 12.12 5.19 -6.24
C PRO A 313 11.95 6.19 -7.37
N GLY A 314 10.84 6.96 -7.35
CA GLY A 314 10.55 7.97 -8.37
C GLY A 314 10.28 7.43 -9.78
N ALA A 315 10.05 6.12 -9.93
CA ALA A 315 9.70 5.47 -11.19
C ALA A 315 8.50 4.52 -11.00
N LEU A 316 7.92 4.10 -12.11
CA LEU A 316 6.80 3.15 -12.09
C LEU A 316 7.25 1.81 -11.52
N ALA A 317 6.57 1.36 -10.48
CA ALA A 317 6.71 0.06 -9.85
C ALA A 317 5.49 -0.81 -10.12
N GLY A 318 5.67 -2.11 -10.12
CA GLY A 318 4.59 -3.08 -10.40
C GLY A 318 4.48 -4.14 -9.32
N ARG A 319 3.27 -4.67 -9.17
CA ARG A 319 2.96 -5.79 -8.27
C ARG A 319 2.06 -6.80 -8.97
N ALA A 320 2.34 -8.08 -8.74
CA ALA A 320 1.48 -9.18 -9.17
C ALA A 320 1.33 -10.17 -8.01
N GLU A 321 0.10 -10.60 -7.75
CA GLU A 321 -0.25 -11.49 -6.65
C GLU A 321 -1.17 -12.60 -7.12
N VAL A 322 -0.94 -13.78 -6.59
CA VAL A 322 -1.88 -14.91 -6.62
C VAL A 322 -2.23 -15.28 -5.19
N GLY A 323 -3.43 -15.75 -4.96
CA GLY A 323 -3.84 -16.05 -3.61
C GLY A 323 -5.02 -16.99 -3.51
N TYR A 324 -5.33 -17.37 -2.27
CA TYR A 324 -6.50 -18.14 -1.92
C TYR A 324 -7.34 -17.37 -0.91
N VAL A 325 -8.61 -17.20 -1.24
CA VAL A 325 -9.59 -16.46 -0.43
C VAL A 325 -10.48 -17.46 0.28
N PHE A 326 -10.62 -17.32 1.59
CA PHE A 326 -11.36 -18.24 2.44
C PHE A 326 -12.23 -17.50 3.45
N SER A 327 -13.11 -18.22 4.15
CA SER A 327 -14.08 -17.65 5.11
C SER A 327 -14.89 -16.50 4.51
N ARG A 328 -15.34 -16.70 3.27
CA ARG A 328 -16.11 -15.69 2.53
C ARG A 328 -17.54 -15.65 3.07
N LYS A 329 -18.07 -14.45 3.25
CA LYS A 329 -19.43 -14.22 3.72
C LYS A 329 -20.01 -12.97 3.08
N LEU A 330 -21.22 -13.08 2.55
CA LEU A 330 -22.07 -11.97 2.13
C LEU A 330 -23.31 -11.96 3.02
N GLU A 331 -23.61 -10.83 3.62
CA GLU A 331 -24.76 -10.62 4.49
C GLU A 331 -25.36 -9.24 4.28
N PHE A 332 -26.60 -9.05 4.69
CA PHE A 332 -27.31 -7.78 4.62
C PHE A 332 -27.62 -7.27 6.03
N GLU A 333 -27.86 -5.97 6.16
CA GLU A 333 -28.19 -5.37 7.45
C GLU A 333 -29.62 -5.71 7.87
N LYS A 334 -30.58 -5.65 6.94
CA LYS A 334 -32.00 -5.86 7.20
C LYS A 334 -32.50 -7.21 6.71
N ASP A 335 -32.05 -7.67 5.56
CA ASP A 335 -32.44 -8.96 5.01
C ASP A 335 -31.69 -10.08 5.76
N PRO A 336 -32.39 -11.12 6.28
CA PRO A 336 -31.77 -12.26 6.98
C PRO A 336 -30.93 -13.16 6.06
N THR A 337 -30.91 -12.90 4.76
CA THR A 337 -30.18 -13.72 3.79
C THR A 337 -28.67 -13.65 4.03
N VAL A 338 -28.06 -14.80 4.14
CA VAL A 338 -26.61 -14.98 4.32
C VAL A 338 -26.09 -15.95 3.27
N LEU A 339 -25.13 -15.53 2.48
CA LEU A 339 -24.42 -16.37 1.53
C LEU A 339 -23.01 -16.65 2.05
N MET A 340 -22.62 -17.93 2.09
CA MET A 340 -21.26 -18.37 2.45
C MET A 340 -20.64 -19.11 1.25
N PRO A 341 -20.11 -18.38 0.26
CA PRO A 341 -19.48 -19.00 -0.92
C PRO A 341 -18.24 -19.78 -0.48
N GLY A 342 -17.92 -20.84 -1.20
CA GLY A 342 -16.67 -21.59 -1.02
C GLY A 342 -15.43 -20.73 -1.17
N GLY A 343 -14.29 -21.26 -0.73
CA GLY A 343 -12.99 -20.61 -0.96
C GLY A 343 -12.65 -20.55 -2.45
N THR A 344 -11.90 -19.51 -2.88
CA THR A 344 -11.60 -19.30 -4.29
C THR A 344 -10.21 -18.74 -4.51
N MET A 345 -9.75 -18.78 -5.77
CA MET A 345 -8.49 -18.18 -6.19
C MET A 345 -8.62 -16.65 -6.34
N LEU A 346 -7.53 -15.96 -6.05
CA LEU A 346 -7.35 -14.53 -6.21
C LEU A 346 -6.23 -14.26 -7.22
N LEU A 347 -6.47 -13.34 -8.12
CA LEU A 347 -5.44 -12.68 -8.90
C LEU A 347 -5.50 -11.17 -8.63
N ARG A 348 -4.36 -10.55 -8.34
CA ARG A 348 -4.26 -9.10 -8.13
C ARG A 348 -3.05 -8.56 -8.87
N VAL A 349 -3.24 -7.44 -9.55
CA VAL A 349 -2.16 -6.67 -10.19
C VAL A 349 -2.23 -5.22 -9.75
N GLY A 350 -1.09 -4.59 -9.60
CA GLY A 350 -1.03 -3.18 -9.18
C GLY A 350 0.15 -2.46 -9.83
N LEU A 351 -0.04 -1.16 -10.02
CA LEU A 351 0.98 -0.22 -10.49
C LEU A 351 1.06 0.92 -9.49
N THR A 352 2.27 1.34 -9.15
CA THR A 352 2.54 2.46 -8.24
C THR A 352 3.55 3.41 -8.86
N TYR A 353 3.29 4.71 -8.77
CA TYR A 353 4.18 5.78 -9.24
C TYR A 353 4.38 6.82 -8.15
#